data_cf3be256746b1ad2c814e83ec0f53fba
#
_entry.id   cf3be256746b1ad2c814e83ec0f53fba
#
_cell.length_a   1.000
_cell.length_b   1.000
_cell.length_c   1.000
_cell.angle_alpha   90.00
_cell.angle_beta   90.00
_cell.angle_gamma   90.00
#
_symmetry.space_group_name_H-M   'P 1'
#
loop_
_entity.id
_entity.type
_entity.pdbx_description
1 polymer ?
#
loop_
_entity_poly.entity_id
_entity_poly.type
_entity_poly.pdbx_seq_one_letter_code
_entity_poly.pdbx_strand_id
1 'polypeptide(L)'
;MEVLYLENLVAEVFDQVPGARAEFTDQYIAEAGIRGQHMPQIVREKLDSIEDNLEFVKKTMAGMTKAEIDLPLTASTTLDSLVNSESESDLIIDPMPNLYFTRDPFAVVGEGVNLNRMYSVTRNRETLYGKYVFKYHPDYKDVSLYFRRDCQFHTEGGDVLNINEKTLAVGISQRTQAAAIDVMAQNIFWNSDSKVERIL
;
A
#
# COMPACT_ATOMS: atom_id res chain seq x y z
N MET A 1 -12.30 -23.56 -2.58
CA MET A 1 -11.32 -22.46 -2.62
C MET A 1 -12.04 -21.28 -1.98
N GLU A 2 -11.49 -20.73 -0.93
CA GLU A 2 -11.98 -19.53 -0.27
C GLU A 2 -11.46 -18.30 -0.99
N VAL A 3 -12.28 -17.27 -1.12
CA VAL A 3 -11.91 -15.98 -1.71
C VAL A 3 -11.92 -14.95 -0.60
N LEU A 4 -10.76 -14.31 -0.39
CA LEU A 4 -10.59 -13.25 0.60
C LEU A 4 -10.47 -11.91 -0.12
N TYR A 5 -11.10 -10.89 0.44
CA TYR A 5 -11.05 -9.54 -0.07
C TYR A 5 -10.07 -8.70 0.75
N LEU A 6 -9.17 -8.00 0.06
CA LEU A 6 -8.12 -7.21 0.71
C LEU A 6 -8.68 -6.16 1.67
N GLU A 7 -9.76 -5.50 1.27
CA GLU A 7 -10.43 -4.50 2.11
C GLU A 7 -10.97 -5.09 3.42
N ASN A 8 -11.47 -6.33 3.38
CA ASN A 8 -11.96 -7.01 4.59
C ASN A 8 -10.80 -7.36 5.52
N LEU A 9 -9.71 -7.93 5.00
CA LEU A 9 -8.54 -8.27 5.80
C LEU A 9 -7.93 -7.04 6.49
N VAL A 10 -7.90 -5.90 5.82
CA VAL A 10 -7.41 -4.65 6.43
C VAL A 10 -8.39 -4.11 7.46
N ALA A 11 -9.70 -4.17 7.21
CA ALA A 11 -10.72 -3.78 8.18
C ALA A 11 -10.64 -4.64 9.44
N GLU A 12 -10.47 -5.96 9.30
CA GLU A 12 -10.28 -6.90 10.42
C GLU A 12 -9.03 -6.55 11.27
N VAL A 13 -7.94 -6.10 10.63
CA VAL A 13 -6.77 -5.59 11.36
C VAL A 13 -7.15 -4.38 12.21
N PHE A 14 -7.91 -3.44 11.66
CA PHE A 14 -8.30 -2.23 12.39
C PHE A 14 -9.29 -2.51 13.52
N ASP A 15 -10.14 -3.53 13.37
CA ASP A 15 -11.06 -3.97 14.40
C ASP A 15 -10.34 -4.65 15.58
N GLN A 16 -9.26 -5.39 15.29
CA GLN A 16 -8.59 -6.23 16.26
C GLN A 16 -7.37 -5.58 16.92
N VAL A 17 -6.71 -4.64 16.25
CA VAL A 17 -5.44 -4.06 16.70
C VAL A 17 -5.59 -2.58 17.02
N PRO A 18 -5.68 -2.21 18.31
CA PRO A 18 -5.77 -0.82 18.72
C PRO A 18 -4.60 0.01 18.18
N GLY A 19 -4.92 1.15 17.57
CA GLY A 19 -3.92 2.08 17.01
C GLY A 19 -3.46 1.76 15.58
N ALA A 20 -3.71 0.56 15.03
CA ALA A 20 -3.30 0.22 13.67
C ALA A 20 -3.94 1.13 12.62
N ARG A 21 -5.21 1.49 12.79
CA ARG A 21 -5.93 2.43 11.92
C ARG A 21 -5.30 3.82 11.94
N ALA A 22 -4.95 4.33 13.12
CA ALA A 22 -4.30 5.65 13.24
C ALA A 22 -2.91 5.65 12.59
N GLU A 23 -2.11 4.61 12.81
CA GLU A 23 -0.81 4.43 12.14
C GLU A 23 -0.96 4.37 10.61
N PHE A 24 -1.95 3.63 10.12
CA PHE A 24 -2.27 3.56 8.70
C PHE A 24 -2.64 4.94 8.14
N THR A 25 -3.52 5.67 8.83
CA THR A 25 -3.97 7.01 8.40
C THR A 25 -2.80 7.97 8.29
N ASP A 26 -1.89 7.97 9.27
CA ASP A 26 -0.66 8.79 9.24
C ASP A 26 0.17 8.51 7.98
N GLN A 27 0.42 7.26 7.72
CA GLN A 27 1.23 6.85 6.58
C GLN A 27 0.52 7.09 5.25
N TYR A 28 -0.78 6.80 5.18
CA TYR A 28 -1.61 7.04 3.99
C TYR A 28 -1.60 8.51 3.59
N ILE A 29 -1.80 9.42 4.55
CA ILE A 29 -1.78 10.88 4.33
C ILE A 29 -0.38 11.33 3.88
N ALA A 30 0.68 10.84 4.53
CA ALA A 30 2.05 11.19 4.17
C ALA A 30 2.41 10.78 2.72
N GLU A 31 1.87 9.65 2.24
CA GLU A 31 2.14 9.13 0.90
C GLU A 31 1.12 9.61 -0.15
N ALA A 32 0.04 10.26 0.25
CA ALA A 32 -1.03 10.68 -0.67
C ALA A 32 -0.66 11.87 -1.58
N GLY A 33 0.46 12.56 -1.30
CA GLY A 33 0.88 13.71 -2.08
C GLY A 33 -0.02 14.92 -1.95
N ILE A 34 -0.72 15.05 -0.82
CA ILE A 34 -1.66 16.13 -0.53
C ILE A 34 -0.92 17.47 -0.53
N ARG A 35 -1.46 18.43 -1.26
CA ARG A 35 -0.92 19.79 -1.35
C ARG A 35 -1.61 20.72 -0.35
N GLY A 36 -0.83 21.67 0.19
CA GLY A 36 -1.32 22.66 1.15
C GLY A 36 -0.94 22.31 2.60
N GLN A 37 -0.76 23.34 3.42
CA GLN A 37 -0.26 23.18 4.79
C GLN A 37 -1.30 22.55 5.74
N HIS A 38 -2.58 22.89 5.56
CA HIS A 38 -3.68 22.45 6.44
C HIS A 38 -4.49 21.29 5.88
N MET A 39 -4.35 21.01 4.58
CA MET A 39 -5.11 19.93 3.92
C MET A 39 -4.91 18.54 4.52
N PRO A 40 -3.69 18.13 4.92
CA PRO A 40 -3.50 16.84 5.60
C PRO A 40 -4.37 16.67 6.86
N GLN A 41 -4.53 17.76 7.63
CA GLN A 41 -5.36 17.75 8.85
C GLN A 41 -6.85 17.63 8.50
N ILE A 42 -7.32 18.39 7.51
CA ILE A 42 -8.73 18.33 7.07
C ILE A 42 -9.08 16.94 6.52
N VAL A 43 -8.18 16.36 5.71
CA VAL A 43 -8.34 14.99 5.21
C VAL A 43 -8.40 13.99 6.36
N ARG A 44 -7.54 14.15 7.37
CA ARG A 44 -7.55 13.31 8.56
C ARG A 44 -8.90 13.36 9.28
N GLU A 45 -9.39 14.56 9.58
CA GLU A 45 -10.68 14.76 10.25
C GLU A 45 -11.82 14.12 9.47
N LYS A 46 -11.79 14.22 8.15
CA LYS A 46 -12.76 13.54 7.27
C LYS A 46 -12.66 12.03 7.35
N LEU A 47 -11.47 11.47 7.31
CA LEU A 47 -11.25 10.02 7.42
C LEU A 47 -11.62 9.50 8.81
N ASP A 48 -11.30 10.24 9.87
CA ASP A 48 -11.61 9.88 11.25
C ASP A 48 -13.13 9.92 11.55
N SER A 49 -13.89 10.72 10.78
CA SER A 49 -15.36 10.76 10.89
C SER A 49 -16.06 9.49 10.36
N ILE A 50 -15.38 8.63 9.66
CA ILE A 50 -15.91 7.35 9.17
C ILE A 50 -15.78 6.33 10.31
N GLU A 51 -16.89 5.90 10.92
CA GLU A 51 -16.87 4.98 12.05
C GLU A 51 -16.56 3.54 11.65
N ASP A 52 -17.15 3.07 10.55
CA ASP A 52 -16.98 1.70 10.06
C ASP A 52 -15.61 1.50 9.39
N ASN A 53 -14.85 0.50 9.83
CA ASN A 53 -13.50 0.26 9.34
C ASN A 53 -13.47 -0.23 7.88
N LEU A 54 -14.48 -0.98 7.44
CA LEU A 54 -14.55 -1.43 6.04
C LEU A 54 -14.84 -0.24 5.09
N GLU A 55 -15.77 0.63 5.47
CA GLU A 55 -16.07 1.84 4.70
C GLU A 55 -14.88 2.81 4.72
N PHE A 56 -14.15 2.92 5.84
CA PHE A 56 -12.90 3.67 5.90
C PHE A 56 -11.87 3.12 4.89
N VAL A 57 -11.63 1.81 4.87
CA VAL A 57 -10.68 1.19 3.93
C VAL A 57 -11.10 1.44 2.48
N LYS A 58 -12.36 1.20 2.14
CA LYS A 58 -12.91 1.48 0.80
C LYS A 58 -12.75 2.95 0.42
N LYS A 59 -12.96 3.87 1.37
CA LYS A 59 -12.76 5.30 1.13
C LYS A 59 -11.31 5.64 0.82
N THR A 60 -10.35 5.05 1.53
CA THR A 60 -8.93 5.26 1.22
C THR A 60 -8.52 4.72 -0.15
N MET A 61 -9.16 3.65 -0.63
CA MET A 61 -8.96 3.10 -1.97
C MET A 61 -9.59 3.98 -3.07
N ALA A 62 -10.78 4.52 -2.80
CA ALA A 62 -11.52 5.38 -3.74
C ALA A 62 -10.91 6.77 -3.92
N GLY A 63 -10.05 7.19 -3.00
CA GLY A 63 -9.52 8.56 -2.99
C GLY A 63 -10.52 9.57 -2.45
N MET A 64 -10.26 10.87 -2.66
CA MET A 64 -11.06 11.95 -2.12
C MET A 64 -11.13 13.12 -3.07
N THR A 65 -12.34 13.64 -3.29
CA THR A 65 -12.60 14.81 -4.12
C THR A 65 -12.64 16.10 -3.29
N LYS A 66 -12.47 17.24 -3.94
CA LYS A 66 -12.64 18.57 -3.32
C LYS A 66 -14.04 18.79 -2.76
N ALA A 67 -15.06 18.26 -3.44
CA ALA A 67 -16.47 18.39 -3.03
C ALA A 67 -16.79 17.66 -1.72
N GLU A 68 -16.00 16.65 -1.34
CA GLU A 68 -16.19 15.89 -0.10
C GLU A 68 -15.59 16.57 1.12
N ILE A 69 -14.76 17.59 0.89
CA ILE A 69 -14.13 18.37 1.95
C ILE A 69 -14.87 19.69 2.06
N ASP A 70 -15.60 19.89 3.15
CA ASP A 70 -16.16 21.18 3.50
C ASP A 70 -15.01 22.13 3.87
N LEU A 71 -14.40 22.75 2.86
CA LEU A 71 -13.45 23.84 3.09
C LEU A 71 -14.22 24.96 3.78
N PRO A 72 -13.80 25.40 4.98
CA PRO A 72 -14.46 26.53 5.62
C PRO A 72 -14.36 27.74 4.69
N LEU A 73 -15.50 28.15 4.15
CA LEU A 73 -15.69 29.36 3.38
C LEU A 73 -15.53 30.61 4.29
N THR A 74 -14.52 30.62 5.15
CA THR A 74 -14.14 31.81 5.88
C THR A 74 -13.47 32.76 4.91
N ALA A 75 -13.89 34.00 4.93
CA ALA A 75 -13.59 35.10 4.02
C ALA A 75 -12.11 35.52 3.88
N SER A 76 -11.18 34.72 4.32
CA SER A 76 -9.76 34.83 4.02
C SER A 76 -9.38 33.68 3.11
N THR A 77 -9.06 33.96 1.87
CA THR A 77 -8.39 33.09 0.94
C THR A 77 -7.11 32.57 1.60
N THR A 78 -7.16 31.34 2.13
CA THR A 78 -5.96 30.68 2.62
C THR A 78 -5.12 30.24 1.42
N LEU A 79 -3.80 30.16 1.57
CA LEU A 79 -2.93 29.61 0.53
C LEU A 79 -3.38 28.22 0.09
N ASP A 80 -3.92 27.42 1.01
CA ASP A 80 -4.48 26.09 0.72
C ASP A 80 -5.67 26.16 -0.25
N SER A 81 -6.58 27.12 -0.06
CA SER A 81 -7.73 27.28 -0.96
C SER A 81 -7.30 27.76 -2.35
N LEU A 82 -6.30 28.63 -2.44
CA LEU A 82 -5.74 29.08 -3.72
C LEU A 82 -5.05 27.94 -4.46
N VAL A 83 -4.15 27.21 -3.80
CA VAL A 83 -3.43 26.09 -4.42
C VAL A 83 -4.39 25.00 -4.93
N ASN A 84 -5.47 24.73 -4.20
CA ASN A 84 -6.45 23.73 -4.62
C ASN A 84 -7.46 24.27 -5.65
N SER A 85 -7.73 25.58 -5.67
CA SER A 85 -8.60 26.18 -6.69
C SER A 85 -7.94 26.30 -8.07
N GLU A 86 -6.61 26.44 -8.10
CA GLU A 86 -5.83 26.50 -9.35
C GLU A 86 -5.56 25.12 -9.95
N SER A 87 -5.79 24.05 -9.19
CA SER A 87 -5.64 22.69 -9.69
C SER A 87 -6.80 22.33 -10.64
N GLU A 88 -6.51 21.91 -11.86
CA GLU A 88 -7.51 21.41 -12.81
C GLU A 88 -8.19 20.12 -12.33
N SER A 89 -7.56 19.39 -11.40
CA SER A 89 -8.10 18.15 -10.83
C SER A 89 -9.11 18.44 -9.72
N ASP A 90 -10.25 17.77 -9.76
CA ASP A 90 -11.23 17.74 -8.67
C ASP A 90 -10.83 16.83 -7.51
N LEU A 91 -9.69 16.15 -7.62
CA LEU A 91 -9.19 15.20 -6.63
C LEU A 91 -8.22 15.88 -5.66
N ILE A 92 -8.39 15.62 -4.38
CA ILE A 92 -7.42 15.90 -3.30
C ILE A 92 -6.47 14.71 -3.13
N ILE A 93 -7.03 13.51 -3.22
CA ILE A 93 -6.28 12.25 -3.18
C ILE A 93 -6.73 11.39 -4.36
N ASP A 94 -5.76 10.99 -5.16
CA ASP A 94 -6.01 10.11 -6.30
C ASP A 94 -6.56 8.75 -5.85
N PRO A 95 -7.54 8.17 -6.57
CA PRO A 95 -7.97 6.80 -6.34
C PRO A 95 -6.86 5.80 -6.69
N MET A 96 -7.05 4.55 -6.29
CA MET A 96 -6.14 3.44 -6.60
C MET A 96 -6.79 2.45 -7.58
N PRO A 97 -6.94 2.80 -8.87
CA PRO A 97 -7.71 2.01 -9.82
C PRO A 97 -7.07 0.65 -10.15
N ASN A 98 -5.79 0.49 -9.86
CA ASN A 98 -5.04 -0.74 -10.13
C ASN A 98 -4.97 -1.70 -8.93
N LEU A 99 -5.60 -1.38 -7.81
CA LEU A 99 -5.53 -2.18 -6.59
C LEU A 99 -6.13 -3.59 -6.75
N TYR A 100 -7.01 -3.80 -7.73
CA TYR A 100 -7.51 -5.14 -8.07
C TYR A 100 -6.44 -6.08 -8.63
N PHE A 101 -5.28 -5.57 -9.07
CA PHE A 101 -4.08 -6.36 -9.36
C PHE A 101 -3.29 -6.60 -8.07
N THR A 102 -3.83 -7.42 -7.18
CA THR A 102 -3.24 -7.66 -5.85
C THR A 102 -1.85 -8.26 -5.89
N ARG A 103 -1.48 -8.91 -6.99
CA ARG A 103 -0.15 -9.49 -7.19
C ARG A 103 0.96 -8.44 -7.31
N ASP A 104 0.68 -7.28 -7.90
CA ASP A 104 1.69 -6.25 -8.13
C ASP A 104 2.24 -5.65 -6.82
N PRO A 105 1.39 -5.23 -5.84
CA PRO A 105 1.85 -4.70 -4.57
C PRO A 105 2.45 -5.75 -3.62
N PHE A 106 2.03 -7.02 -3.71
CA PHE A 106 2.63 -8.11 -2.95
C PHE A 106 2.49 -9.45 -3.68
N ALA A 107 3.56 -10.24 -3.70
CA ALA A 107 3.60 -11.52 -4.39
C ALA A 107 3.94 -12.65 -3.44
N VAL A 108 3.15 -13.72 -3.46
CA VAL A 108 3.45 -14.94 -2.71
C VAL A 108 4.60 -15.68 -3.39
N VAL A 109 5.61 -16.04 -2.61
CA VAL A 109 6.79 -16.79 -3.04
C VAL A 109 6.96 -17.98 -2.09
N GLY A 110 6.64 -19.19 -2.57
CA GLY A 110 6.64 -20.37 -1.70
C GLY A 110 5.74 -20.16 -0.48
N GLU A 111 6.33 -20.23 0.72
CA GLU A 111 5.64 -20.04 2.00
C GLU A 111 5.76 -18.60 2.54
N GLY A 112 6.35 -17.68 1.80
CA GLY A 112 6.54 -16.29 2.20
C GLY A 112 5.99 -15.30 1.19
N VAL A 113 6.26 -14.02 1.42
CA VAL A 113 5.72 -12.92 0.64
C VAL A 113 6.80 -11.87 0.34
N ASN A 114 6.78 -11.39 -0.89
CA ASN A 114 7.41 -10.12 -1.25
C ASN A 114 6.39 -9.00 -1.06
N LEU A 115 6.60 -8.14 -0.11
CA LEU A 115 5.87 -6.88 0.01
C LEU A 115 6.62 -5.83 -0.80
N ASN A 116 6.13 -5.58 -2.00
CA ASN A 116 6.86 -4.87 -3.02
C ASN A 116 6.97 -3.36 -2.75
N ARG A 117 8.04 -2.76 -3.29
CA ARG A 117 8.11 -1.33 -3.54
C ARG A 117 7.80 -1.10 -5.00
N MET A 118 6.70 -0.42 -5.28
CA MET A 118 6.28 -0.16 -6.65
C MET A 118 7.20 0.84 -7.33
N TYR A 119 7.41 0.67 -8.64
CA TYR A 119 8.12 1.63 -9.48
C TYR A 119 7.40 2.99 -9.54
N SER A 120 6.08 2.95 -9.72
CA SER A 120 5.26 4.16 -9.69
C SER A 120 5.04 4.64 -8.26
N VAL A 121 5.42 5.88 -7.96
CA VAL A 121 5.20 6.51 -6.66
C VAL A 121 3.71 6.52 -6.30
N THR A 122 2.84 6.81 -7.27
CA THR A 122 1.38 6.81 -7.06
C THR A 122 0.86 5.44 -6.66
N ARG A 123 1.34 4.36 -7.31
CA ARG A 123 0.95 2.99 -7.00
C ARG A 123 1.59 2.45 -5.72
N ASN A 124 2.66 3.07 -5.21
CA ASN A 124 3.33 2.56 -4.02
C ASN A 124 2.41 2.58 -2.79
N ARG A 125 1.40 3.44 -2.75
CA ARG A 125 0.36 3.44 -1.70
C ARG A 125 -0.46 2.14 -1.67
N GLU A 126 -0.58 1.43 -2.80
CA GLU A 126 -1.27 0.14 -2.87
C GLU A 126 -0.61 -0.90 -1.96
N THR A 127 0.68 -0.79 -1.72
CA THR A 127 1.43 -1.72 -0.86
C THR A 127 1.17 -1.50 0.64
N LEU A 128 0.53 -0.39 1.03
CA LEU A 128 0.17 -0.12 2.43
C LEU A 128 -0.79 -1.17 2.97
N TYR A 129 -1.80 -1.55 2.20
CA TYR A 129 -2.79 -2.54 2.64
C TYR A 129 -2.13 -3.87 2.99
N GLY A 130 -1.29 -4.39 2.10
CA GLY A 130 -0.49 -5.60 2.37
C GLY A 130 0.43 -5.43 3.57
N LYS A 131 1.07 -4.25 3.74
CA LYS A 131 1.91 -3.99 4.91
C LYS A 131 1.16 -4.20 6.23
N TYR A 132 -0.07 -3.69 6.34
CA TYR A 132 -0.84 -3.82 7.58
C TYR A 132 -1.39 -5.22 7.79
N VAL A 133 -1.77 -5.92 6.72
CA VAL A 133 -2.15 -7.34 6.79
C VAL A 133 -0.97 -8.17 7.29
N PHE A 134 0.19 -8.12 6.65
CA PHE A 134 1.36 -8.92 7.03
C PHE A 134 2.07 -8.46 8.31
N LYS A 135 1.74 -7.30 8.84
CA LYS A 135 2.26 -6.83 10.13
C LYS A 135 1.37 -7.24 11.30
N TYR A 136 0.07 -7.27 11.11
CA TYR A 136 -0.88 -7.30 12.23
C TYR A 136 -1.95 -8.37 12.16
N HIS A 137 -2.36 -8.84 10.96
CA HIS A 137 -3.44 -9.79 10.84
C HIS A 137 -3.07 -11.12 11.50
N PRO A 138 -3.91 -11.71 12.38
CA PRO A 138 -3.57 -12.91 13.14
C PRO A 138 -3.13 -14.08 12.28
N ASP A 139 -3.72 -14.27 11.11
CA ASP A 139 -3.42 -15.39 10.23
C ASP A 139 -2.19 -15.15 9.33
N TYR A 140 -1.73 -13.90 9.18
CA TYR A 140 -0.69 -13.54 8.20
C TYR A 140 0.54 -12.84 8.79
N LYS A 141 0.51 -12.38 10.04
CA LYS A 141 1.61 -11.61 10.66
C LYS A 141 2.92 -12.40 10.82
N ASP A 142 2.83 -13.71 10.85
CA ASP A 142 3.98 -14.61 11.05
C ASP A 142 4.57 -15.10 9.71
N VAL A 143 4.03 -14.64 8.57
CA VAL A 143 4.54 -14.98 7.23
C VAL A 143 5.88 -14.30 6.99
N SER A 144 6.86 -15.05 6.48
CA SER A 144 8.18 -14.53 6.15
C SER A 144 8.10 -13.49 5.03
N LEU A 145 8.65 -12.30 5.27
CA LEU A 145 8.78 -11.27 4.24
C LEU A 145 10.16 -11.34 3.59
N TYR A 146 10.20 -11.79 2.34
CA TYR A 146 11.45 -11.86 1.57
C TYR A 146 11.85 -10.55 0.93
N PHE A 147 10.91 -9.65 0.75
CA PHE A 147 11.14 -8.28 0.32
C PHE A 147 10.24 -7.32 1.08
N ARG A 148 10.70 -6.08 1.29
CA ARG A 148 9.95 -5.07 2.06
C ARG A 148 9.79 -3.80 1.24
N ARG A 149 8.63 -3.17 1.37
CA ARG A 149 8.27 -1.93 0.65
C ARG A 149 9.14 -0.71 0.98
N ASP A 150 9.86 -0.74 2.08
CA ASP A 150 10.81 0.30 2.50
C ASP A 150 12.23 0.12 1.94
N CYS A 151 12.46 -0.94 1.16
CA CYS A 151 13.70 -1.13 0.42
C CYS A 151 13.93 0.04 -0.56
N GLN A 152 15.20 0.41 -0.77
CA GLN A 152 15.54 1.47 -1.74
C GLN A 152 15.31 1.05 -3.20
N PHE A 153 15.31 -0.25 -3.48
CA PHE A 153 15.07 -0.81 -4.82
C PHE A 153 13.59 -1.16 -5.00
N HIS A 154 13.13 -1.16 -6.25
CA HIS A 154 11.74 -1.52 -6.56
C HIS A 154 11.63 -2.89 -7.25
N THR A 155 10.52 -3.55 -6.99
CA THR A 155 10.07 -4.79 -7.64
C THR A 155 8.54 -4.79 -7.69
N GLU A 156 7.97 -5.43 -8.70
CA GLU A 156 6.53 -5.66 -8.82
C GLU A 156 6.24 -7.14 -9.03
N GLY A 157 5.15 -7.61 -8.46
CA GLY A 157 4.83 -9.04 -8.46
C GLY A 157 4.49 -9.63 -9.83
N GLY A 158 4.22 -8.78 -10.82
CA GLY A 158 4.08 -9.20 -12.21
C GLY A 158 5.35 -9.82 -12.78
N ASP A 159 6.52 -9.40 -12.29
CA ASP A 159 7.83 -9.94 -12.70
C ASP A 159 8.25 -11.18 -11.90
N VAL A 160 7.49 -11.58 -10.85
CA VAL A 160 7.84 -12.68 -9.94
C VAL A 160 6.99 -13.90 -10.24
N LEU A 161 7.60 -14.99 -10.68
CA LEU A 161 6.94 -16.20 -11.15
C LEU A 161 7.40 -17.43 -10.37
N ASN A 162 6.50 -18.09 -9.64
CA ASN A 162 6.76 -19.41 -9.06
C ASN A 162 6.70 -20.45 -10.18
N ILE A 163 7.85 -21.00 -10.59
CA ILE A 163 7.91 -22.08 -11.58
C ILE A 163 7.53 -23.42 -10.95
N ASN A 164 8.06 -23.67 -9.75
CA ASN A 164 7.71 -24.80 -8.88
C ASN A 164 8.15 -24.47 -7.44
N GLU A 165 7.99 -25.42 -6.51
CA GLU A 165 8.31 -25.24 -5.10
C GLU A 165 9.77 -24.81 -4.83
N LYS A 166 10.71 -25.15 -5.74
CA LYS A 166 12.15 -24.93 -5.58
C LYS A 166 12.72 -23.84 -6.50
N THR A 167 11.92 -23.37 -7.47
CA THR A 167 12.43 -22.49 -8.53
C THR A 167 11.53 -21.29 -8.70
N LEU A 168 12.11 -20.11 -8.51
CA LEU A 168 11.53 -18.81 -8.79
C LEU A 168 12.14 -18.27 -10.08
N ALA A 169 11.35 -17.63 -10.94
CA ALA A 169 11.86 -16.81 -12.02
C ALA A 169 11.48 -15.35 -11.76
N VAL A 170 12.44 -14.43 -11.92
CA VAL A 170 12.20 -13.00 -11.70
C VAL A 170 12.72 -12.20 -12.88
N GLY A 171 11.80 -11.51 -13.55
CA GLY A 171 12.13 -10.67 -14.70
C GLY A 171 12.79 -9.35 -14.27
N ILE A 172 13.92 -9.00 -14.88
CA ILE A 172 14.47 -7.64 -14.79
C ILE A 172 13.74 -6.77 -15.80
N SER A 173 13.14 -5.69 -15.32
CA SER A 173 12.30 -4.81 -16.13
C SER A 173 12.45 -3.35 -15.71
N GLN A 174 11.68 -2.46 -16.31
CA GLN A 174 11.56 -1.08 -15.83
C GLN A 174 11.01 -1.05 -14.37
N ARG A 175 10.26 -2.07 -13.95
CA ARG A 175 9.56 -2.14 -12.67
C ARG A 175 10.31 -2.96 -11.62
N THR A 176 11.23 -3.83 -12.04
CA THR A 176 12.01 -4.69 -11.15
C THR A 176 13.49 -4.54 -11.43
N GLN A 177 14.21 -4.04 -10.43
CA GLN A 177 15.65 -3.82 -10.49
C GLN A 177 16.40 -5.10 -10.11
N ALA A 178 17.55 -5.38 -10.77
CA ALA A 178 18.43 -6.49 -10.42
C ALA A 178 18.82 -6.48 -8.93
N ALA A 179 19.12 -5.31 -8.38
CA ALA A 179 19.46 -5.17 -6.96
C ALA A 179 18.30 -5.55 -6.01
N ALA A 180 17.03 -5.38 -6.43
CA ALA A 180 15.90 -5.87 -5.65
C ALA A 180 15.87 -7.40 -5.61
N ILE A 181 16.24 -8.05 -6.73
CA ILE A 181 16.35 -9.51 -6.80
C ILE A 181 17.45 -10.03 -5.87
N ASP A 182 18.60 -9.34 -5.79
CA ASP A 182 19.68 -9.70 -4.87
C ASP A 182 19.22 -9.63 -3.40
N VAL A 183 18.48 -8.59 -3.02
CA VAL A 183 17.91 -8.46 -1.66
C VAL A 183 16.93 -9.59 -1.36
N MET A 184 16.04 -9.88 -2.31
CA MET A 184 15.09 -10.99 -2.20
C MET A 184 15.81 -12.34 -2.07
N ALA A 185 16.82 -12.60 -2.92
CA ALA A 185 17.60 -13.82 -2.90
C ALA A 185 18.31 -14.02 -1.57
N GLN A 186 18.92 -12.97 -1.01
CA GLN A 186 19.56 -13.01 0.30
C GLN A 186 18.55 -13.42 1.40
N ASN A 187 17.36 -12.84 1.41
CA ASN A 187 16.35 -13.17 2.40
C ASN A 187 15.80 -14.59 2.23
N ILE A 188 15.62 -15.05 1.00
CA ILE A 188 15.15 -16.41 0.71
C ILE A 188 16.20 -17.46 1.14
N PHE A 189 17.47 -17.29 0.72
CA PHE A 189 18.48 -18.33 0.86
C PHE A 189 19.17 -18.35 2.21
N TRP A 190 19.28 -17.21 2.89
CA TRP A 190 20.08 -17.11 4.12
C TRP A 190 19.31 -16.67 5.36
N ASN A 191 18.16 -16.04 5.17
CA ASN A 191 17.40 -15.47 6.29
C ASN A 191 16.02 -16.13 6.49
N SER A 192 15.77 -17.27 5.84
CA SER A 192 14.50 -17.99 5.97
C SER A 192 14.65 -19.50 5.79
N ASP A 193 13.62 -20.24 6.13
CA ASP A 193 13.49 -21.68 5.91
C ASP A 193 12.78 -22.01 4.58
N SER A 194 12.91 -21.12 3.59
CA SER A 194 12.28 -21.28 2.27
C SER A 194 12.78 -22.53 1.55
N LYS A 195 11.87 -23.23 0.86
CA LYS A 195 12.20 -24.37 -0.01
C LYS A 195 12.75 -23.96 -1.37
N VAL A 196 12.78 -22.67 -1.68
CA VAL A 196 13.32 -22.17 -2.95
C VAL A 196 14.83 -22.36 -2.96
N GLU A 197 15.32 -23.12 -3.95
CA GLU A 197 16.74 -23.46 -4.11
C GLU A 197 17.42 -22.64 -5.22
N ARG A 198 16.64 -22.04 -6.12
CA ARG A 198 17.17 -21.23 -7.23
C ARG A 198 16.23 -20.10 -7.66
N ILE A 199 16.85 -19.02 -8.09
CA ILE A 199 16.19 -17.88 -8.75
C ILE A 199 16.82 -17.74 -10.14
N LEU A 200 15.97 -17.65 -11.19
CA LEU A 200 16.33 -17.53 -12.59
C LEU A 200 16.01 -16.12 -13.10
#